data_cfb14e1a414696e1b55b06abb1106130
#
_entry.id   cfb14e1a414696e1b55b06abb1106130
#
_cell.length_a   1.000
_cell.length_b   1.000
_cell.length_c   1.000
_cell.angle_alpha   90.00
_cell.angle_beta   90.00
_cell.angle_gamma   90.00
#
_symmetry.space_group_name_H-M   'P 1'
#
loop_
_entity.id
_entity.type
_entity.pdbx_description
1 polymer ?
#
loop_
_entity_poly.entity_id
_entity_poly.type
_entity_poly.pdbx_seq_one_letter_code
_entity_poly.pdbx_strand_id
1 'polypeptide(L)'
;FTATATAHVREDIRTHLELHTPYEVTTSFDRPNLYFATRRALPSEKPKVLLDLVLRERDNAGIIYCSTTRQVDETTRLLQSRGIRAAAYHAKLDTDTRRQNQDDFLYDRVQIMVATNAFGMGIDKPNVRFVIHYNMPKDLESYYQEAGRAGRDGEPARCTLLYSGTDVRTIRFFIDKEMEADNGLPADVKAEAARKAEERLKYMTFYSTT
;
A
#
# COMPACT_ATOMS: atom_id res chain seq x y z
N PHE A 1 -19.48 -2.19 -5.34
CA PHE A 1 -19.54 -1.36 -4.14
C PHE A 1 -18.14 -1.34 -3.52
N THR A 2 -17.91 -0.99 -2.26
CA THR A 2 -16.57 -0.77 -1.71
C THR A 2 -16.26 -1.77 -0.59
N ALA A 3 -14.99 -2.14 -0.43
CA ALA A 3 -14.53 -3.04 0.62
C ALA A 3 -14.37 -2.36 2.00
N THR A 4 -14.40 -1.02 2.07
CA THR A 4 -14.06 -0.23 3.26
C THR A 4 -15.03 0.92 3.51
N ALA A 5 -16.34 0.66 3.42
CA ALA A 5 -17.35 1.70 3.67
C ALA A 5 -17.57 1.93 5.16
N THR A 6 -17.23 3.12 5.65
CA THR A 6 -17.68 3.60 6.97
C THR A 6 -19.19 3.77 7.01
N ALA A 7 -19.80 3.91 8.20
CA ALA A 7 -21.24 4.15 8.33
C ALA A 7 -21.70 5.38 7.51
N HIS A 8 -20.91 6.46 7.52
CA HIS A 8 -21.18 7.67 6.74
C HIS A 8 -21.13 7.41 5.23
N VAL A 9 -20.11 6.73 4.73
CA VAL A 9 -20.00 6.37 3.31
C VAL A 9 -21.14 5.45 2.85
N ARG A 10 -21.60 4.55 3.71
CA ARG A 10 -22.78 3.70 3.38
C ARG A 10 -24.04 4.52 3.22
N GLU A 11 -24.26 5.51 4.08
CA GLU A 11 -25.42 6.41 3.98
C GLU A 11 -25.33 7.28 2.72
N ASP A 12 -24.14 7.79 2.38
CA ASP A 12 -23.91 8.52 1.14
C ASP A 12 -24.22 7.67 -0.09
N ILE A 13 -23.79 6.40 -0.10
CA ILE A 13 -24.08 5.45 -1.18
C ILE A 13 -25.60 5.25 -1.32
N ARG A 14 -26.32 5.04 -0.21
CA ARG A 14 -27.80 4.89 -0.25
C ARG A 14 -28.47 6.12 -0.86
N THR A 15 -28.06 7.29 -0.41
CA THR A 15 -28.66 8.55 -0.81
C THR A 15 -28.36 8.85 -2.28
N HIS A 16 -27.09 8.76 -2.71
CA HIS A 16 -26.70 9.10 -4.07
C HIS A 16 -27.17 8.10 -5.14
N LEU A 17 -27.35 6.84 -4.76
CA LEU A 17 -27.89 5.81 -5.66
C LEU A 17 -29.40 5.62 -5.51
N GLU A 18 -30.08 6.44 -4.70
CA GLU A 18 -31.53 6.38 -4.47
C GLU A 18 -32.03 4.94 -4.14
N LEU A 19 -31.26 4.23 -3.30
CA LEU A 19 -31.55 2.84 -2.99
C LEU A 19 -32.74 2.73 -2.02
N HIS A 20 -33.85 2.16 -2.49
CA HIS A 20 -35.01 1.85 -1.66
C HIS A 20 -34.86 0.46 -1.02
N THR A 21 -34.80 0.41 0.32
CA THR A 21 -34.70 -0.84 1.11
C THR A 21 -33.61 -1.81 0.62
N PRO A 22 -32.34 -1.37 0.49
CA PRO A 22 -31.28 -2.25 -0.01
C PRO A 22 -30.98 -3.36 0.98
N TYR A 23 -30.72 -4.56 0.47
CA TYR A 23 -30.17 -5.63 1.28
C TYR A 23 -28.70 -5.32 1.57
N GLU A 24 -28.35 -5.14 2.85
CA GLU A 24 -26.99 -4.84 3.27
C GLU A 24 -26.37 -6.02 4.00
N VAL A 25 -25.19 -6.41 3.53
CA VAL A 25 -24.32 -7.35 4.23
C VAL A 25 -23.03 -6.64 4.56
N THR A 26 -22.70 -6.59 5.82
CA THR A 26 -21.37 -6.14 6.29
C THR A 26 -20.64 -7.37 6.81
N THR A 27 -19.60 -7.79 6.09
CA THR A 27 -18.69 -8.81 6.58
C THR A 27 -17.65 -8.18 7.49
N SER A 28 -17.07 -8.93 8.41
CA SER A 28 -15.96 -8.47 9.23
C SER A 28 -14.77 -8.05 8.35
N PHE A 29 -14.11 -6.95 8.72
CA PHE A 29 -12.82 -6.58 8.14
C PHE A 29 -11.68 -7.49 8.64
N ASP A 30 -11.98 -8.35 9.60
CA ASP A 30 -10.99 -9.27 10.16
C ASP A 30 -10.53 -10.28 9.09
N ARG A 31 -9.23 -10.37 8.95
CA ARG A 31 -8.54 -11.28 8.05
C ARG A 31 -7.62 -12.16 8.90
N PRO A 32 -8.15 -13.20 9.54
CA PRO A 32 -7.41 -14.02 10.51
C PRO A 32 -6.21 -14.75 9.90
N ASN A 33 -6.16 -14.86 8.58
CA ASN A 33 -5.04 -15.44 7.85
C ASN A 33 -3.89 -14.44 7.58
N LEU A 34 -4.05 -13.15 7.92
CA LEU A 34 -2.99 -12.15 7.76
C LEU A 34 -2.27 -11.89 9.08
N TYR A 35 -0.95 -12.05 9.06
CA TYR A 35 -0.08 -11.68 10.17
C TYR A 35 0.53 -10.31 9.91
N PHE A 36 0.17 -9.33 10.74
CA PHE A 36 0.69 -7.96 10.66
C PHE A 36 1.87 -7.78 11.60
N ALA A 37 2.94 -7.17 11.10
CA ALA A 37 4.12 -6.84 11.89
C ALA A 37 4.66 -5.46 11.51
N THR A 38 5.16 -4.72 12.49
CA THR A 38 5.92 -3.50 12.28
C THR A 38 7.38 -3.72 12.61
N ARG A 39 8.28 -3.14 11.84
CA ARG A 39 9.71 -3.23 12.07
C ARG A 39 10.38 -1.87 11.88
N ARG A 40 10.92 -1.34 12.97
CA ARG A 40 11.71 -0.12 12.91
C ARG A 40 13.06 -0.42 12.24
N ALA A 41 13.42 0.40 11.25
CA ALA A 41 14.69 0.32 10.57
C ALA A 41 15.12 1.73 10.12
N LEU A 42 16.39 2.07 10.30
CA LEU A 42 16.95 3.29 9.76
C LEU A 42 16.93 3.25 8.22
N PRO A 43 16.85 4.39 7.52
CA PRO A 43 16.85 4.40 6.05
C PRO A 43 18.02 3.62 5.43
N SER A 44 19.21 3.69 6.04
CA SER A 44 20.41 2.95 5.60
C SER A 44 20.33 1.45 5.82
N GLU A 45 19.50 0.99 6.76
CA GLU A 45 19.34 -0.42 7.11
C GLU A 45 18.20 -1.08 6.34
N LYS A 46 17.21 -0.29 5.89
CA LYS A 46 16.03 -0.82 5.18
C LYS A 46 16.36 -1.76 4.02
N PRO A 47 17.36 -1.50 3.15
CA PRO A 47 17.70 -2.43 2.06
C PRO A 47 18.12 -3.82 2.58
N LYS A 48 18.92 -3.87 3.64
CA LYS A 48 19.35 -5.14 4.25
C LYS A 48 18.18 -5.86 4.90
N VAL A 49 17.38 -5.13 5.69
CA VAL A 49 16.20 -5.68 6.36
C VAL A 49 15.18 -6.22 5.34
N LEU A 50 14.97 -5.50 4.24
CA LEU A 50 14.10 -5.95 3.15
C LEU A 50 14.60 -7.26 2.54
N LEU A 51 15.89 -7.35 2.22
CA LEU A 51 16.48 -8.57 1.66
C LEU A 51 16.32 -9.75 2.62
N ASP A 52 16.57 -9.56 3.92
CA ASP A 52 16.38 -10.59 4.94
C ASP A 52 14.94 -11.09 5.01
N LEU A 53 13.95 -10.17 4.88
CA LEU A 53 12.53 -10.53 4.86
C LEU A 53 12.17 -11.32 3.60
N VAL A 54 12.59 -10.84 2.43
CA VAL A 54 12.32 -11.49 1.14
C VAL A 54 12.95 -12.87 1.04
N LEU A 55 14.19 -13.02 1.54
CA LEU A 55 14.88 -14.31 1.52
C LEU A 55 14.24 -15.37 2.44
N ARG A 56 13.48 -14.95 3.46
CA ARG A 56 12.68 -15.87 4.28
C ARG A 56 11.44 -16.39 3.57
N GLU A 57 10.94 -15.63 2.63
CA GLU A 57 9.76 -15.94 1.81
C GLU A 57 10.14 -16.52 0.44
N ARG A 58 11.19 -17.35 0.40
CA ARG A 58 11.67 -17.99 -0.84
C ARG A 58 10.52 -18.69 -1.54
N ASP A 59 10.47 -18.51 -2.86
CA ASP A 59 9.48 -19.10 -3.77
C ASP A 59 8.03 -18.58 -3.60
N ASN A 60 7.79 -17.71 -2.64
CA ASN A 60 6.49 -17.10 -2.43
C ASN A 60 6.31 -15.81 -3.25
N ALA A 61 5.12 -15.63 -3.82
CA ALA A 61 4.75 -14.38 -4.47
C ALA A 61 4.56 -13.27 -3.43
N GLY A 62 5.10 -12.08 -3.72
CA GLY A 62 5.01 -10.94 -2.82
C GLY A 62 4.89 -9.59 -3.51
N ILE A 63 4.40 -8.60 -2.75
CA ILE A 63 4.32 -7.20 -3.19
C ILE A 63 5.12 -6.33 -2.23
N ILE A 64 5.91 -5.41 -2.77
CA ILE A 64 6.66 -4.42 -2.00
C ILE A 64 6.18 -3.03 -2.41
N TYR A 65 5.61 -2.29 -1.46
CA TYR A 65 5.17 -0.93 -1.67
C TYR A 65 6.24 0.08 -1.27
N CYS A 66 6.58 0.99 -2.20
CA CYS A 66 7.50 2.10 -1.99
C CYS A 66 6.79 3.43 -2.22
N SER A 67 7.21 4.48 -1.51
CA SER A 67 6.56 5.80 -1.60
C SER A 67 6.91 6.57 -2.86
N THR A 68 8.01 6.26 -3.55
CA THR A 68 8.47 6.97 -4.75
C THR A 68 8.86 6.02 -5.87
N THR A 69 8.72 6.50 -7.13
CA THR A 69 9.12 5.75 -8.32
C THR A 69 10.61 5.40 -8.31
N ARG A 70 11.45 6.33 -7.83
CA ARG A 70 12.90 6.11 -7.67
C ARG A 70 13.20 4.94 -6.72
N GLN A 71 12.50 4.89 -5.56
CA GLN A 71 12.68 3.77 -4.63
C GLN A 71 12.19 2.45 -5.21
N VAL A 72 11.11 2.46 -6.02
CA VAL A 72 10.66 1.27 -6.74
C VAL A 72 11.78 0.75 -7.63
N ASP A 73 12.40 1.61 -8.45
CA ASP A 73 13.47 1.21 -9.36
C ASP A 73 14.73 0.72 -8.62
N GLU A 74 15.14 1.43 -7.56
CA GLU A 74 16.29 1.06 -6.73
C GLU A 74 16.07 -0.30 -6.03
N THR A 75 14.89 -0.50 -5.47
CA THR A 75 14.51 -1.75 -4.79
C THR A 75 14.42 -2.91 -5.77
N THR A 76 13.83 -2.70 -6.95
CA THR A 76 13.76 -3.72 -8.00
C THR A 76 15.15 -4.17 -8.44
N ARG A 77 16.05 -3.21 -8.73
CA ARG A 77 17.44 -3.51 -9.10
C ARG A 77 18.20 -4.24 -7.99
N LEU A 78 17.99 -3.87 -6.73
CA LEU A 78 18.58 -4.56 -5.58
C LEU A 78 18.15 -6.03 -5.54
N LEU A 79 16.87 -6.33 -5.70
CA LEU A 79 16.35 -7.70 -5.71
C LEU A 79 16.90 -8.50 -6.89
N GLN A 80 16.87 -7.92 -8.09
CA GLN A 80 17.39 -8.54 -9.31
C GLN A 80 18.89 -8.85 -9.21
N SER A 81 19.68 -7.96 -8.59
CA SER A 81 21.12 -8.18 -8.36
C SER A 81 21.42 -9.37 -7.43
N ARG A 82 20.41 -9.84 -6.70
CA ARG A 82 20.47 -11.02 -5.83
C ARG A 82 19.82 -12.25 -6.43
N GLY A 83 19.52 -12.21 -7.74
CA GLY A 83 18.90 -13.31 -8.46
C GLY A 83 17.41 -13.50 -8.17
N ILE A 84 16.75 -12.52 -7.53
CA ILE A 84 15.32 -12.56 -7.24
C ILE A 84 14.56 -12.01 -8.44
N ARG A 85 13.57 -12.76 -8.94
CA ARG A 85 12.70 -12.35 -10.05
C ARG A 85 11.73 -11.26 -9.59
N ALA A 86 12.11 -10.01 -9.78
CA ALA A 86 11.32 -8.84 -9.40
C ALA A 86 11.05 -7.94 -10.61
N ALA A 87 9.88 -7.29 -10.63
CA ALA A 87 9.51 -6.28 -11.60
C ALA A 87 9.01 -5.00 -10.92
N ALA A 88 9.20 -3.87 -11.59
CA ALA A 88 8.74 -2.56 -11.13
C ALA A 88 7.34 -2.26 -11.67
N TYR A 89 6.53 -1.51 -10.88
CA TYR A 89 5.26 -0.97 -11.33
C TYR A 89 5.03 0.43 -10.76
N HIS A 90 5.03 1.44 -11.63
CA HIS A 90 4.73 2.83 -11.27
C HIS A 90 4.32 3.66 -12.49
N ALA A 91 3.75 4.85 -12.26
CA ALA A 91 3.15 5.68 -13.30
C ALA A 91 4.14 6.22 -14.35
N LYS A 92 5.47 6.24 -14.06
CA LYS A 92 6.49 6.69 -15.01
C LYS A 92 6.91 5.63 -16.03
N LEU A 93 6.56 4.37 -15.83
CA LEU A 93 6.74 3.33 -16.84
C LEU A 93 5.74 3.54 -17.97
N ASP A 94 6.14 3.21 -19.20
CA ASP A 94 5.21 3.18 -20.31
C ASP A 94 4.13 2.11 -20.11
N THR A 95 3.03 2.25 -20.84
CA THR A 95 1.84 1.40 -20.66
C THR A 95 2.12 -0.07 -20.97
N ASP A 96 2.91 -0.35 -21.98
CA ASP A 96 3.21 -1.72 -22.41
C ASP A 96 4.10 -2.43 -21.38
N THR A 97 5.15 -1.75 -20.89
CA THR A 97 6.00 -2.27 -19.80
C THR A 97 5.18 -2.53 -18.53
N ARG A 98 4.29 -1.60 -18.14
CA ARG A 98 3.43 -1.80 -16.97
C ARG A 98 2.53 -3.03 -17.13
N ARG A 99 1.91 -3.17 -18.29
CA ARG A 99 1.05 -4.31 -18.60
C ARG A 99 1.84 -5.61 -18.58
N GLN A 100 3.01 -5.63 -19.23
CA GLN A 100 3.87 -6.82 -19.27
C GLN A 100 4.31 -7.23 -17.86
N ASN A 101 4.79 -6.28 -17.03
CA ASN A 101 5.22 -6.56 -15.67
C ASN A 101 4.06 -7.09 -14.80
N GLN A 102 2.85 -6.54 -14.99
CA GLN A 102 1.65 -7.02 -14.30
C GLN A 102 1.29 -8.44 -14.71
N ASP A 103 1.29 -8.74 -16.01
CA ASP A 103 1.01 -10.09 -16.53
C ASP A 103 2.07 -11.08 -16.06
N ASP A 104 3.35 -10.68 -16.03
CA ASP A 104 4.44 -11.52 -15.56
C ASP A 104 4.30 -11.86 -14.07
N PHE A 105 3.80 -10.93 -13.27
CA PHE A 105 3.49 -11.18 -11.87
C PHE A 105 2.25 -12.08 -11.69
N LEU A 106 1.19 -11.84 -12.44
CA LEU A 106 -0.03 -12.64 -12.37
C LEU A 106 0.20 -14.11 -12.74
N TYR A 107 1.06 -14.35 -13.73
CA TYR A 107 1.39 -15.69 -14.25
C TYR A 107 2.66 -16.30 -13.64
N ASP A 108 3.13 -15.83 -12.50
CA ASP A 108 4.29 -16.35 -11.74
C ASP A 108 5.63 -16.32 -12.50
N ARG A 109 5.74 -15.57 -13.61
CA ARG A 109 7.00 -15.32 -14.29
C ARG A 109 7.92 -14.40 -13.48
N VAL A 110 7.31 -13.48 -12.74
CA VAL A 110 7.93 -12.63 -11.73
C VAL A 110 7.39 -13.01 -10.36
N GLN A 111 8.28 -13.13 -9.39
CA GLN A 111 7.95 -13.52 -8.03
C GLN A 111 7.52 -12.31 -7.19
N ILE A 112 8.18 -11.17 -7.36
CA ILE A 112 7.96 -9.98 -6.53
C ILE A 112 7.60 -8.79 -7.42
N MET A 113 6.48 -8.15 -7.11
CA MET A 113 6.13 -6.85 -7.65
C MET A 113 6.58 -5.75 -6.69
N VAL A 114 7.43 -4.86 -7.17
CA VAL A 114 7.82 -3.64 -6.43
C VAL A 114 7.06 -2.46 -7.02
N ALA A 115 6.26 -1.77 -6.22
CA ALA A 115 5.32 -0.80 -6.77
C ALA A 115 5.12 0.43 -5.89
N THR A 116 4.61 1.51 -6.49
CA THR A 116 3.92 2.57 -5.75
C THR A 116 2.47 2.16 -5.49
N ASN A 117 1.73 2.96 -4.71
CA ASN A 117 0.29 2.79 -4.46
C ASN A 117 -0.59 2.72 -5.73
N ALA A 118 -0.04 3.11 -6.89
CA ALA A 118 -0.73 2.97 -8.18
C ALA A 118 -0.96 1.50 -8.58
N PHE A 119 -0.21 0.55 -7.99
CA PHE A 119 -0.38 -0.87 -8.22
C PHE A 119 -1.48 -1.43 -7.31
N GLY A 120 -2.52 -1.94 -7.93
CA GLY A 120 -3.50 -2.65 -7.13
C GLY A 120 -4.94 -2.55 -7.60
N MET A 121 -5.37 -1.51 -8.30
CA MET A 121 -6.71 -1.49 -8.88
C MET A 121 -6.83 -2.60 -9.94
N GLY A 122 -7.73 -3.57 -9.70
CA GLY A 122 -7.97 -4.67 -10.64
C GLY A 122 -6.97 -5.84 -10.57
N ILE A 123 -6.03 -5.87 -9.61
CA ILE A 123 -5.14 -7.01 -9.42
C ILE A 123 -5.79 -8.03 -8.50
N ASP A 124 -6.06 -9.19 -9.06
CA ASP A 124 -6.57 -10.34 -8.35
C ASP A 124 -5.61 -11.53 -8.49
N LYS A 125 -4.60 -11.56 -7.60
CA LYS A 125 -3.66 -12.67 -7.45
C LYS A 125 -3.88 -13.30 -6.08
N PRO A 126 -4.49 -14.49 -6.01
CA PRO A 126 -4.91 -15.09 -4.73
C PRO A 126 -3.73 -15.52 -3.86
N ASN A 127 -2.65 -16.00 -4.48
CA ASN A 127 -1.51 -16.63 -3.82
C ASN A 127 -0.39 -15.67 -3.40
N VAL A 128 -0.66 -14.40 -3.15
CA VAL A 128 0.31 -13.46 -2.57
C VAL A 128 0.55 -13.84 -1.11
N ARG A 129 1.77 -14.25 -0.76
CA ARG A 129 2.11 -14.72 0.60
C ARG A 129 2.68 -13.64 1.50
N PHE A 130 3.17 -12.55 0.92
CA PHE A 130 3.62 -11.43 1.73
C PHE A 130 3.41 -10.08 1.05
N VAL A 131 3.18 -9.06 1.87
CA VAL A 131 3.19 -7.65 1.48
C VAL A 131 4.14 -6.91 2.40
N ILE A 132 5.10 -6.18 1.83
CA ILE A 132 6.05 -5.36 2.59
C ILE A 132 5.83 -3.90 2.21
N HIS A 133 5.55 -3.06 3.20
CA HIS A 133 5.60 -1.62 3.03
C HIS A 133 7.01 -1.13 3.38
N TYR A 134 7.77 -0.75 2.38
CA TYR A 134 9.14 -0.22 2.53
C TYR A 134 9.16 1.15 3.21
N ASN A 135 8.09 1.91 3.02
CA ASN A 135 7.83 3.18 3.67
C ASN A 135 6.45 3.15 4.35
N MET A 136 6.28 3.99 5.36
CA MET A 136 4.99 4.14 6.02
C MET A 136 3.95 4.70 5.04
N PRO A 137 2.79 4.07 4.90
CA PRO A 137 1.66 4.61 4.14
C PRO A 137 1.14 5.91 4.77
N LYS A 138 0.39 6.68 3.98
CA LYS A 138 -0.17 7.95 4.45
C LYS A 138 -1.24 7.80 5.55
N ASP A 139 -1.96 6.68 5.57
CA ASP A 139 -3.02 6.36 6.52
C ASP A 139 -3.23 4.85 6.67
N LEU A 140 -3.96 4.46 7.73
CA LEU A 140 -4.28 3.07 8.04
C LEU A 140 -5.19 2.42 7.00
N GLU A 141 -6.09 3.18 6.37
CA GLU A 141 -6.99 2.66 5.35
C GLU A 141 -6.21 2.21 4.12
N SER A 142 -5.31 3.06 3.62
CA SER A 142 -4.40 2.72 2.51
C SER A 142 -3.54 1.51 2.87
N TYR A 143 -2.97 1.49 4.08
CA TYR A 143 -2.19 0.36 4.57
C TYR A 143 -2.97 -0.95 4.55
N TYR A 144 -4.20 -0.94 5.10
CA TYR A 144 -5.04 -2.13 5.16
C TYR A 144 -5.49 -2.61 3.78
N GLN A 145 -5.84 -1.70 2.87
CA GLN A 145 -6.20 -2.02 1.49
C GLN A 145 -5.05 -2.65 0.71
N GLU A 146 -3.82 -2.12 0.88
CA GLU A 146 -2.62 -2.62 0.23
C GLU A 146 -2.18 -3.97 0.83
N ALA A 147 -2.14 -4.09 2.15
CA ALA A 147 -1.85 -5.33 2.86
C ALA A 147 -2.90 -6.43 2.58
N GLY A 148 -4.17 -6.05 2.44
CA GLY A 148 -5.28 -6.96 2.14
C GLY A 148 -5.21 -7.66 0.78
N ARG A 149 -4.21 -7.36 -0.04
CA ARG A 149 -3.91 -8.11 -1.28
C ARG A 149 -3.26 -9.44 -0.99
N ALA A 150 -2.67 -9.62 0.18
CA ALA A 150 -2.11 -10.87 0.62
C ALA A 150 -3.20 -11.89 0.99
N GLY A 151 -2.94 -13.17 0.75
CA GLY A 151 -3.75 -14.27 1.24
C GLY A 151 -5.22 -14.23 0.84
N ARG A 152 -5.56 -13.81 -0.37
CA ARG A 152 -6.96 -13.76 -0.84
C ARG A 152 -7.59 -15.15 -0.98
N ASP A 153 -6.76 -16.18 -1.11
CA ASP A 153 -7.17 -17.58 -1.10
C ASP A 153 -7.46 -18.14 0.31
N GLY A 154 -7.30 -17.33 1.36
CA GLY A 154 -7.51 -17.74 2.75
C GLY A 154 -6.26 -18.33 3.41
N GLU A 155 -5.20 -18.60 2.66
CA GLU A 155 -3.95 -19.13 3.20
C GLU A 155 -3.16 -18.08 4.00
N PRO A 156 -2.35 -18.50 4.99
CA PRO A 156 -1.55 -17.58 5.79
C PRO A 156 -0.67 -16.68 4.96
N ALA A 157 -0.64 -15.38 5.28
CA ALA A 157 0.20 -14.41 4.62
C ALA A 157 0.72 -13.36 5.61
N ARG A 158 1.88 -12.75 5.31
CA ARG A 158 2.56 -11.78 6.16
C ARG A 158 2.51 -10.39 5.60
N CYS A 159 2.16 -9.42 6.44
CA CYS A 159 2.14 -8.01 6.12
C CYS A 159 3.13 -7.29 7.03
N THR A 160 4.25 -6.82 6.47
CA THR A 160 5.31 -6.17 7.25
C THR A 160 5.45 -4.71 6.87
N LEU A 161 5.39 -3.83 7.85
CA LEU A 161 5.65 -2.41 7.71
C LEU A 161 7.08 -2.08 8.17
N LEU A 162 7.94 -1.60 7.28
CA LEU A 162 9.22 -1.02 7.63
C LEU A 162 9.05 0.46 7.94
N TYR A 163 9.28 0.81 9.19
CA TYR A 163 9.07 2.16 9.72
C TYR A 163 10.39 2.85 10.06
N SER A 164 10.47 4.14 9.73
CA SER A 164 11.53 5.05 10.20
C SER A 164 10.94 6.42 10.54
N GLY A 165 11.58 7.16 11.46
CA GLY A 165 11.14 8.53 11.78
C GLY A 165 11.20 9.51 10.61
N THR A 166 11.94 9.19 9.55
CA THR A 166 11.97 9.98 8.31
C THR A 166 10.70 9.84 7.49
N ASP A 167 9.97 8.72 7.61
CA ASP A 167 8.72 8.51 6.88
C ASP A 167 7.66 9.55 7.29
N VAL A 168 7.55 9.84 8.59
CA VAL A 168 6.63 10.87 9.12
C VAL A 168 6.95 12.25 8.54
N ARG A 169 8.24 12.62 8.50
CA ARG A 169 8.67 13.91 7.92
C ARG A 169 8.34 14.01 6.45
N THR A 170 8.54 12.91 5.71
CA THR A 170 8.24 12.86 4.28
C THR A 170 6.75 13.02 4.02
N ILE A 171 5.88 12.37 4.80
CA ILE A 171 4.43 12.49 4.64
C ILE A 171 3.97 13.91 4.97
N ARG A 172 4.48 14.52 6.06
CA ARG A 172 4.17 15.92 6.39
C ARG A 172 4.59 16.87 5.28
N PHE A 173 5.79 16.72 4.74
CA PHE A 173 6.23 17.51 3.59
C PHE A 173 5.26 17.44 2.41
N PHE A 174 4.67 16.27 2.13
CA PHE A 174 3.66 16.16 1.07
C PHE A 174 2.34 16.82 1.44
N ILE A 175 1.90 16.75 2.70
CA ILE A 175 0.71 17.46 3.19
C ILE A 175 0.89 18.97 3.03
N ASP A 176 2.03 19.51 3.48
CA ASP A 176 2.35 20.92 3.37
C ASP A 176 2.40 21.38 1.91
N LYS A 177 3.04 20.60 1.04
CA LYS A 177 3.13 20.87 -0.39
C LYS A 177 1.76 20.86 -1.09
N GLU A 178 0.85 20.00 -0.67
CA GLU A 178 -0.52 19.96 -1.20
C GLU A 178 -1.32 21.20 -0.77
N MET A 179 -1.09 21.70 0.44
CA MET A 179 -1.65 22.98 0.92
C MET A 179 -1.18 24.18 0.09
N GLU A 180 0.11 24.22 -0.26
CA GLU A 180 0.72 25.31 -1.02
C GLU A 180 0.36 25.26 -2.52
N ALA A 181 -0.06 24.10 -3.03
CA ALA A 181 -0.34 23.92 -4.45
C ALA A 181 -1.50 24.81 -4.91
N ASP A 182 -1.34 25.49 -6.04
CA ASP A 182 -2.40 26.25 -6.71
C ASP A 182 -3.29 25.30 -7.53
N ASN A 183 -4.23 24.66 -6.83
CA ASN A 183 -5.18 23.70 -7.40
C ASN A 183 -6.61 24.26 -7.50
N GLY A 184 -6.78 25.57 -7.34
CA GLY A 184 -8.08 26.26 -7.43
C GLY A 184 -9.04 25.99 -6.26
N LEU A 185 -8.63 25.25 -5.24
CA LEU A 185 -9.46 25.01 -4.06
C LEU A 185 -9.43 26.18 -3.08
N PRO A 186 -10.56 26.53 -2.43
CA PRO A 186 -10.61 27.53 -1.37
C PRO A 186 -9.64 27.19 -0.20
N ALA A 187 -9.12 28.23 0.44
CA ALA A 187 -8.13 28.07 1.52
C ALA A 187 -8.67 27.29 2.74
N ASP A 188 -9.94 27.46 3.07
CA ASP A 188 -10.63 26.73 4.14
C ASP A 188 -10.77 25.24 3.82
N VAL A 189 -11.07 24.88 2.57
CA VAL A 189 -11.12 23.48 2.11
C VAL A 189 -9.74 22.82 2.19
N LYS A 190 -8.69 23.53 1.77
CA LYS A 190 -7.30 23.04 1.88
C LYS A 190 -6.90 22.83 3.34
N ALA A 191 -7.20 23.80 4.21
CA ALA A 191 -6.90 23.70 5.63
C ALA A 191 -7.61 22.51 6.30
N GLU A 192 -8.87 22.27 5.98
CA GLU A 192 -9.62 21.13 6.50
C GLU A 192 -9.06 19.78 5.99
N ALA A 193 -8.69 19.71 4.70
CA ALA A 193 -8.07 18.53 4.12
C ALA A 193 -6.72 18.21 4.79
N ALA A 194 -5.88 19.23 5.02
CA ALA A 194 -4.60 19.07 5.71
C ALA A 194 -4.78 18.64 7.17
N ARG A 195 -5.74 19.21 7.89
CA ARG A 195 -6.06 18.80 9.25
C ARG A 195 -6.45 17.32 9.33
N LYS A 196 -7.31 16.86 8.41
CA LYS A 196 -7.69 15.45 8.30
C LYS A 196 -6.50 14.54 7.94
N ALA A 197 -5.61 15.01 7.06
CA ALA A 197 -4.42 14.27 6.69
C ALA A 197 -3.44 14.11 7.86
N GLU A 198 -3.22 15.19 8.64
CA GLU A 198 -2.40 15.14 9.86
C GLU A 198 -2.99 14.21 10.93
N GLU A 199 -4.31 14.21 11.11
CA GLU A 199 -4.98 13.29 12.03
C GLU A 199 -4.77 11.82 11.60
N ARG A 200 -4.96 11.50 10.33
CA ARG A 200 -4.71 10.15 9.80
C ARG A 200 -3.24 9.74 9.96
N LEU A 201 -2.31 10.65 9.71
CA LEU A 201 -0.88 10.43 9.92
C LEU A 201 -0.56 10.12 11.40
N LYS A 202 -1.24 10.77 12.32
CA LYS A 202 -1.09 10.55 13.77
C LYS A 202 -1.49 9.11 14.14
N TYR A 203 -2.63 8.63 13.65
CA TYR A 203 -3.06 7.24 13.87
C TYR A 203 -2.09 6.23 13.23
N MET A 204 -1.62 6.49 12.01
CA MET A 204 -0.65 5.62 11.34
C MET A 204 0.70 5.58 12.08
N THR A 205 1.15 6.73 12.61
CA THR A 205 2.37 6.81 13.42
C THR A 205 2.23 6.03 14.72
N PHE A 206 1.11 6.16 15.40
CA PHE A 206 0.82 5.40 16.63
C PHE A 206 0.87 3.90 16.34
N TYR A 207 0.15 3.42 15.33
CA TYR A 207 0.17 2.01 14.90
C TYR A 207 1.58 1.51 14.60
N SER A 208 2.42 2.33 13.96
CA SER A 208 3.77 1.92 13.55
C SER A 208 4.75 1.78 14.71
N THR A 209 4.44 2.39 15.87
CA THR A 209 5.32 2.46 17.05
C THR A 209 4.85 1.58 18.21
N THR A 210 3.64 1.04 18.13
CA THR A 210 3.10 0.08 19.09
C THR A 210 3.45 -1.34 18.68
#